data_df19eebdc77bd885f66189dccedd3910
#
_entry.id   df19eebdc77bd885f66189dccedd3910
#
_cell.length_a   1.000
_cell.length_b   1.000
_cell.length_c   1.000
_cell.angle_alpha   90.00
_cell.angle_beta   90.00
_cell.angle_gamma   90.00
#
_symmetry.space_group_name_H-M   'P 1'
#
loop_
_entity.id
_entity.type
_entity.pdbx_description
1 polymer ?
#
loop_
_entity_poly.entity_id
_entity_poly.type
_entity_poly.pdbx_seq_one_letter_code
_entity_poly.pdbx_strand_id
1 'polypeptide(L)'
;MTTRFSPGALPVFLFLVFFLLVAGPLRAETYTVDAFGDSITAGWVVYARDGNGCVGCGGYEPALQSLLKSAGREAVVKNWGKGGETTDHGASRVDIVIALDKPRYMLLMEGTNDLLFFSEDTVLKNMTRMVDASLARGVAPILGTILPDSRGGKRITQTNDLLRELAAKKNIPLADHYTAVKDNWSSLTADGLHPNSAGYAKMAEVWFDAMKTIDLTPILMLLLDE
;
A
#
# COMPACT_ATOMS: atom_id res chain seq x y z
N MET A 1 17.35 75.40 -2.41
CA MET A 1 16.34 74.35 -2.57
C MET A 1 17.09 73.06 -2.86
N THR A 2 17.32 72.26 -1.84
CA THR A 2 18.05 71.01 -1.86
C THR A 2 17.06 69.85 -1.75
N THR A 3 16.86 69.12 -2.84
CA THR A 3 16.03 67.93 -2.88
C THR A 3 16.84 66.73 -2.30
N ARG A 4 16.37 66.21 -1.18
CA ARG A 4 16.87 64.93 -0.59
C ARG A 4 16.28 63.75 -1.36
N PHE A 5 17.13 62.96 -1.97
CA PHE A 5 16.78 61.62 -2.45
C PHE A 5 16.85 60.65 -1.28
N SER A 6 15.75 59.92 -1.04
CA SER A 6 15.68 58.80 -0.08
C SER A 6 16.17 57.50 -0.73
N PRO A 7 17.17 56.79 -0.15
CA PRO A 7 17.56 55.49 -0.65
C PRO A 7 16.82 54.39 0.14
N GLY A 8 15.91 53.67 -0.47
CA GLY A 8 15.38 52.54 0.27
C GLY A 8 14.17 51.85 -0.29
N ALA A 9 14.23 51.28 -1.50
CA ALA A 9 13.18 50.34 -1.92
C ALA A 9 13.62 49.28 -2.99
N LEU A 10 14.88 49.26 -3.40
CA LEU A 10 15.32 48.39 -4.50
C LEU A 10 15.89 46.99 -4.13
N PRO A 11 16.37 46.68 -2.92
CA PRO A 11 16.99 45.38 -2.68
C PRO A 11 16.02 44.22 -2.37
N VAL A 12 14.78 44.49 -1.89
CA VAL A 12 13.88 43.42 -1.48
C VAL A 12 13.26 42.69 -2.66
N PHE A 13 12.97 43.39 -3.75
CA PHE A 13 12.36 42.78 -4.95
C PHE A 13 13.34 41.91 -5.73
N LEU A 14 14.63 42.25 -5.74
CA LEU A 14 15.67 41.49 -6.43
C LEU A 14 15.98 40.18 -5.70
N PHE A 15 15.82 40.13 -4.38
CA PHE A 15 16.06 38.90 -3.59
C PHE A 15 14.95 37.88 -3.74
N LEU A 16 13.69 38.31 -3.90
CA LEU A 16 12.55 37.42 -4.13
C LEU A 16 12.57 36.78 -5.53
N VAL A 17 13.01 37.50 -6.54
CA VAL A 17 13.14 37.00 -7.91
C VAL A 17 14.32 36.02 -8.02
N PHE A 18 15.42 36.23 -7.28
CA PHE A 18 16.56 35.31 -7.28
C PHE A 18 16.27 33.98 -6.56
N PHE A 19 15.41 34.00 -5.51
CA PHE A 19 15.01 32.76 -4.81
C PHE A 19 14.05 31.90 -5.65
N LEU A 20 13.23 32.49 -6.52
CA LEU A 20 12.35 31.77 -7.43
C LEU A 20 13.07 31.14 -8.62
N LEU A 21 14.26 31.64 -8.99
CA LEU A 21 15.03 31.13 -10.14
C LEU A 21 15.97 29.97 -9.77
N VAL A 22 16.18 29.67 -8.48
CA VAL A 22 17.05 28.57 -8.01
C VAL A 22 16.25 27.33 -7.57
N ALA A 23 14.93 27.44 -7.44
CA ALA A 23 14.08 26.27 -7.24
C ALA A 23 13.92 25.53 -8.57
N GLY A 24 14.92 24.73 -8.93
CA GLY A 24 14.72 23.68 -9.93
C GLY A 24 13.52 22.82 -9.57
N PRO A 25 12.91 22.12 -10.54
CA PRO A 25 11.78 21.26 -10.25
C PRO A 25 12.16 20.30 -9.10
N LEU A 26 11.43 20.38 -7.99
CA LEU A 26 11.56 19.40 -6.90
C LEU A 26 11.26 18.04 -7.52
N ARG A 27 12.33 17.30 -7.85
CA ARG A 27 12.18 15.93 -8.33
C ARG A 27 11.59 15.14 -7.16
N ALA A 28 10.41 14.58 -7.36
CA ALA A 28 9.81 13.71 -6.36
C ALA A 28 10.81 12.60 -6.00
N GLU A 29 11.10 12.44 -4.71
CA GLU A 29 12.00 11.39 -4.24
C GLU A 29 11.39 10.03 -4.55
N THR A 30 12.18 9.13 -5.13
CA THR A 30 11.76 7.76 -5.39
C THR A 30 11.64 7.00 -4.08
N TYR A 31 10.52 6.35 -3.84
CA TYR A 31 10.27 5.56 -2.64
C TYR A 31 9.89 4.11 -2.97
N THR A 32 10.07 3.21 -1.99
CA THR A 32 9.71 1.80 -2.12
C THR A 32 8.31 1.54 -1.53
N VAL A 33 7.55 0.70 -2.21
CA VAL A 33 6.29 0.10 -1.77
C VAL A 33 6.51 -1.40 -1.72
N ASP A 34 6.38 -2.00 -0.55
CA ASP A 34 6.50 -3.45 -0.40
C ASP A 34 5.11 -4.10 -0.41
N ALA A 35 4.88 -4.94 -1.40
CA ALA A 35 3.71 -5.82 -1.47
C ALA A 35 4.02 -7.11 -0.70
N PHE A 36 3.43 -7.24 0.49
CA PHE A 36 3.70 -8.33 1.42
C PHE A 36 2.47 -9.23 1.59
N GLY A 37 2.65 -10.52 1.39
CA GLY A 37 1.53 -11.47 1.44
C GLY A 37 1.90 -12.88 1.01
N ASP A 38 0.88 -13.65 0.70
CA ASP A 38 0.94 -15.06 0.32
C ASP A 38 1.08 -15.29 -1.21
N SER A 39 0.53 -16.41 -1.70
CA SER A 39 0.53 -16.77 -3.13
C SER A 39 -0.19 -15.76 -4.02
N ILE A 40 -1.19 -15.04 -3.48
CA ILE A 40 -1.93 -14.04 -4.23
C ILE A 40 -1.00 -12.85 -4.52
N THR A 41 -0.27 -12.37 -3.54
CA THR A 41 0.77 -11.34 -3.71
C THR A 41 1.92 -11.87 -4.57
N ALA A 42 2.38 -13.12 -4.39
CA ALA A 42 3.43 -13.70 -5.22
C ALA A 42 3.06 -13.78 -6.73
N GLY A 43 1.78 -13.64 -7.08
CA GLY A 43 1.32 -13.73 -8.46
C GLY A 43 1.18 -15.16 -8.96
N TRP A 44 0.80 -16.09 -8.08
CA TRP A 44 0.50 -17.47 -8.44
C TRP A 44 -0.48 -17.51 -9.60
N VAL A 45 -0.39 -18.49 -10.47
CA VAL A 45 -1.17 -18.65 -11.71
C VAL A 45 -0.73 -17.73 -12.86
N VAL A 46 -0.32 -16.49 -12.62
CA VAL A 46 0.14 -15.58 -13.68
C VAL A 46 1.68 -15.60 -13.79
N TYR A 47 2.38 -15.61 -12.67
CA TYR A 47 3.85 -15.52 -12.65
C TYR A 47 4.54 -16.52 -11.71
N ALA A 48 3.80 -17.32 -10.93
CA ALA A 48 4.28 -18.43 -10.10
C ALA A 48 5.61 -18.16 -9.38
N ARG A 49 5.72 -17.07 -8.63
CA ARG A 49 6.95 -16.71 -7.94
C ARG A 49 6.74 -16.53 -6.44
N ASP A 50 7.73 -16.99 -5.68
CA ASP A 50 7.88 -16.58 -4.29
C ASP A 50 8.63 -15.24 -4.27
N GLY A 51 8.01 -14.21 -3.70
CA GLY A 51 8.59 -12.88 -3.60
C GLY A 51 9.80 -12.86 -2.65
N ASN A 52 10.82 -12.17 -3.07
CA ASN A 52 12.03 -11.88 -2.30
C ASN A 52 12.52 -10.45 -2.57
N GLY A 53 11.58 -9.52 -2.69
CA GLY A 53 11.86 -8.13 -3.08
C GLY A 53 12.05 -7.95 -4.58
N CYS A 54 11.50 -8.85 -5.40
CA CYS A 54 11.58 -8.78 -6.85
C CYS A 54 10.77 -7.59 -7.39
N VAL A 55 11.38 -6.75 -8.23
CA VAL A 55 10.73 -5.66 -8.95
C VAL A 55 10.21 -6.14 -10.30
N GLY A 56 8.97 -5.78 -10.66
CA GLY A 56 8.33 -6.17 -11.92
C GLY A 56 7.91 -7.64 -12.00
N CYS A 57 7.93 -8.35 -10.88
CA CYS A 57 7.40 -9.70 -10.74
C CYS A 57 6.06 -9.65 -10.01
N GLY A 58 5.28 -10.72 -10.16
CA GLY A 58 4.11 -10.94 -9.34
C GLY A 58 2.79 -10.67 -10.01
N GLY A 59 1.76 -10.52 -9.20
CA GLY A 59 0.38 -10.41 -9.63
C GLY A 59 -0.07 -8.99 -9.92
N TYR A 60 -0.37 -8.21 -8.88
CA TYR A 60 -0.87 -6.84 -9.01
C TYR A 60 0.23 -5.77 -9.06
N GLU A 61 1.46 -6.09 -8.68
CA GLU A 61 2.55 -5.13 -8.52
C GLU A 61 2.94 -4.42 -9.83
N PRO A 62 3.04 -5.08 -11.00
CA PRO A 62 3.35 -4.39 -12.25
C PRO A 62 2.25 -3.38 -12.65
N ALA A 63 0.98 -3.75 -12.43
CA ALA A 63 -0.14 -2.85 -12.70
C ALA A 63 -0.17 -1.67 -11.72
N LEU A 64 0.06 -1.91 -10.42
CA LEU A 64 0.18 -0.86 -9.41
C LEU A 64 1.35 0.08 -9.70
N GLN A 65 2.51 -0.45 -10.08
CA GLN A 65 3.68 0.34 -10.51
C GLN A 65 3.31 1.28 -11.66
N SER A 66 2.53 0.80 -12.63
CA SER A 66 2.09 1.59 -13.77
C SER A 66 1.11 2.68 -13.37
N LEU A 67 0.17 2.40 -12.45
CA LEU A 67 -0.78 3.39 -11.92
C LEU A 67 -0.06 4.49 -11.15
N LEU A 68 0.90 4.14 -10.28
CA LEU A 68 1.70 5.09 -9.53
C LEU A 68 2.49 6.01 -10.48
N LYS A 69 3.16 5.43 -11.46
CA LYS A 69 3.92 6.20 -12.46
C LYS A 69 3.01 7.15 -13.26
N SER A 70 1.83 6.69 -13.69
CA SER A 70 0.85 7.51 -14.41
C SER A 70 0.31 8.67 -13.57
N ALA A 71 0.30 8.52 -12.25
CA ALA A 71 -0.06 9.58 -11.29
C ALA A 71 1.12 10.50 -10.92
N GLY A 72 2.28 10.38 -11.61
CA GLY A 72 3.46 11.19 -11.31
C GLY A 72 4.18 10.82 -10.02
N ARG A 73 3.93 9.62 -9.49
CA ARG A 73 4.56 9.12 -8.28
C ARG A 73 5.78 8.28 -8.64
N GLU A 74 6.95 8.73 -8.25
CA GLU A 74 8.19 7.99 -8.44
C GLU A 74 8.33 6.91 -7.35
N ALA A 75 7.74 5.73 -7.62
CA ALA A 75 7.72 4.61 -6.69
C ALA A 75 8.27 3.33 -7.34
N VAL A 76 8.87 2.47 -6.52
CA VAL A 76 9.26 1.10 -6.88
C VAL A 76 8.43 0.14 -6.07
N VAL A 77 7.60 -0.67 -6.73
CA VAL A 77 6.78 -1.70 -6.08
C VAL A 77 7.56 -3.02 -6.09
N LYS A 78 7.87 -3.53 -4.90
CA LYS A 78 8.54 -4.81 -4.71
C LYS A 78 7.57 -5.88 -4.26
N ASN A 79 7.73 -7.08 -4.79
CA ASN A 79 6.93 -8.25 -4.44
C ASN A 79 7.62 -9.06 -3.34
N TRP A 80 6.97 -9.15 -2.19
CA TRP A 80 7.34 -9.97 -1.04
C TRP A 80 6.28 -11.05 -0.75
N GLY A 81 5.49 -11.42 -1.76
CA GLY A 81 4.56 -12.55 -1.67
C GLY A 81 5.29 -13.89 -1.56
N LYS A 82 4.72 -14.81 -0.80
CA LYS A 82 5.27 -16.15 -0.60
C LYS A 82 4.17 -17.21 -0.65
N GLY A 83 4.27 -18.10 -1.63
CA GLY A 83 3.25 -19.13 -1.87
C GLY A 83 2.96 -19.99 -0.64
N GLY A 84 1.68 -20.17 -0.30
CA GLY A 84 1.25 -21.00 0.82
C GLY A 84 1.50 -20.41 2.22
N GLU A 85 1.97 -19.18 2.31
CA GLU A 85 2.29 -18.57 3.61
C GLU A 85 1.04 -18.32 4.44
N THR A 86 1.17 -18.54 5.75
CA THR A 86 0.19 -18.23 6.78
C THR A 86 0.64 -17.00 7.57
N THR A 87 -0.28 -16.32 8.23
CA THR A 87 -0.01 -15.04 8.91
C THR A 87 1.02 -15.14 10.04
N ASP A 88 1.21 -16.30 10.67
CA ASP A 88 2.27 -16.48 11.68
C ASP A 88 3.67 -16.46 11.05
N HIS A 89 3.82 -17.06 9.88
CA HIS A 89 5.07 -16.99 9.11
C HIS A 89 5.32 -15.56 8.59
N GLY A 90 4.29 -14.89 8.04
CA GLY A 90 4.39 -13.49 7.66
C GLY A 90 4.82 -12.59 8.81
N ALA A 91 4.15 -12.74 9.97
CA ALA A 91 4.49 -11.98 11.17
C ALA A 91 5.91 -12.26 11.71
N SER A 92 6.51 -13.41 11.37
CA SER A 92 7.89 -13.74 11.76
C SER A 92 8.94 -13.07 10.87
N ARG A 93 8.60 -12.68 9.62
CA ARG A 93 9.56 -12.13 8.65
C ARG A 93 9.35 -10.65 8.32
N VAL A 94 8.21 -10.05 8.68
CA VAL A 94 7.90 -8.66 8.31
C VAL A 94 8.99 -7.69 8.76
N ASP A 95 9.54 -7.88 9.95
CA ASP A 95 10.62 -7.05 10.49
C ASP A 95 11.88 -7.07 9.64
N ILE A 96 12.21 -8.25 9.09
CA ILE A 96 13.37 -8.44 8.22
C ILE A 96 13.15 -7.70 6.89
N VAL A 97 11.96 -7.84 6.30
CA VAL A 97 11.61 -7.17 5.04
C VAL A 97 11.69 -5.65 5.20
N ILE A 98 11.09 -5.10 6.25
CA ILE A 98 11.16 -3.66 6.53
C ILE A 98 12.60 -3.19 6.71
N ALA A 99 13.45 -3.97 7.41
CA ALA A 99 14.85 -3.60 7.63
C ALA A 99 15.67 -3.60 6.33
N LEU A 100 15.37 -4.52 5.41
CA LEU A 100 16.07 -4.65 4.12
C LEU A 100 15.71 -3.51 3.17
N ASP A 101 14.43 -3.21 3.01
CA ASP A 101 13.95 -2.31 1.96
C ASP A 101 13.63 -0.91 2.46
N LYS A 102 13.37 -0.75 3.75
CA LYS A 102 12.95 0.53 4.36
C LYS A 102 11.86 1.20 3.54
N PRO A 103 10.75 0.48 3.26
CA PRO A 103 9.72 0.99 2.37
C PRO A 103 8.99 2.18 2.99
N ARG A 104 8.45 3.06 2.14
CA ARG A 104 7.52 4.10 2.60
C ARG A 104 6.15 3.50 2.94
N TYR A 105 5.71 2.51 2.16
CA TYR A 105 4.42 1.84 2.32
C TYR A 105 4.60 0.32 2.38
N MET A 106 3.85 -0.33 3.26
CA MET A 106 3.74 -1.79 3.37
C MET A 106 2.29 -2.19 3.06
N LEU A 107 2.07 -2.87 1.94
CA LEU A 107 0.77 -3.44 1.57
C LEU A 107 0.67 -4.83 2.20
N LEU A 108 -0.19 -4.98 3.20
CA LEU A 108 -0.31 -6.22 3.98
C LEU A 108 -1.59 -6.97 3.59
N MET A 109 -1.46 -8.15 2.97
CA MET A 109 -2.59 -9.00 2.64
C MET A 109 -2.22 -10.48 2.82
N GLU A 110 -2.67 -11.07 3.91
CA GLU A 110 -2.54 -12.49 4.24
C GLU A 110 -3.77 -13.00 4.99
N GLY A 111 -3.87 -14.31 5.14
CA GLY A 111 -4.88 -14.98 5.96
C GLY A 111 -5.71 -16.01 5.20
N THR A 112 -5.68 -16.03 3.88
CA THR A 112 -6.39 -17.03 3.07
C THR A 112 -6.00 -18.46 3.46
N ASN A 113 -4.71 -18.73 3.66
CA ASN A 113 -4.19 -20.05 4.01
C ASN A 113 -4.48 -20.42 5.46
N ASP A 114 -4.53 -19.43 6.35
CA ASP A 114 -4.84 -19.62 7.78
C ASP A 114 -6.22 -20.22 7.98
N LEU A 115 -7.22 -19.77 7.21
CA LEU A 115 -8.62 -20.18 7.37
C LEU A 115 -8.86 -21.67 7.06
N LEU A 116 -7.87 -22.40 6.57
CA LEU A 116 -7.90 -23.87 6.47
C LEU A 116 -7.58 -24.57 7.79
N PHE A 117 -6.80 -23.92 8.69
CA PHE A 117 -6.19 -24.58 9.85
C PHE A 117 -6.38 -23.80 11.16
N PHE A 118 -6.55 -22.48 11.12
CA PHE A 118 -6.55 -21.60 12.28
C PHE A 118 -7.84 -20.77 12.37
N SER A 119 -8.05 -20.12 13.50
CA SER A 119 -9.20 -19.24 13.72
C SER A 119 -9.00 -17.86 13.11
N GLU A 120 -10.08 -17.13 12.91
CA GLU A 120 -10.11 -15.74 12.47
C GLU A 120 -9.35 -14.83 13.46
N ASP A 121 -9.41 -15.13 14.76
CA ASP A 121 -8.66 -14.43 15.80
C ASP A 121 -7.14 -14.61 15.65
N THR A 122 -6.69 -15.78 15.16
CA THR A 122 -5.28 -16.01 14.85
C THR A 122 -4.82 -15.10 13.71
N VAL A 123 -5.61 -14.99 12.65
CA VAL A 123 -5.36 -14.07 11.55
C VAL A 123 -5.29 -12.64 12.07
N LEU A 124 -6.31 -12.19 12.81
CA LEU A 124 -6.37 -10.84 13.38
C LEU A 124 -5.14 -10.53 14.24
N LYS A 125 -4.74 -11.45 15.13
CA LYS A 125 -3.58 -11.29 15.99
C LYS A 125 -2.30 -11.08 15.20
N ASN A 126 -2.06 -11.89 14.18
CA ASN A 126 -0.84 -11.85 13.39
C ASN A 126 -0.82 -10.65 12.45
N MET A 127 -1.95 -10.31 11.81
CA MET A 127 -2.07 -9.09 11.02
C MET A 127 -1.85 -7.84 11.89
N THR A 128 -2.37 -7.82 13.11
CA THR A 128 -2.10 -6.73 14.07
C THR A 128 -0.59 -6.60 14.35
N ARG A 129 0.13 -7.72 14.55
CA ARG A 129 1.59 -7.69 14.75
C ARG A 129 2.32 -7.09 13.54
N MET A 130 1.92 -7.44 12.31
CA MET A 130 2.54 -6.90 11.10
C MET A 130 2.27 -5.41 10.92
N VAL A 131 1.05 -4.96 11.21
CA VAL A 131 0.69 -3.53 11.24
C VAL A 131 1.52 -2.79 12.28
N ASP A 132 1.59 -3.30 13.51
CA ASP A 132 2.34 -2.65 14.60
C ASP A 132 3.85 -2.62 14.34
N ALA A 133 4.40 -3.67 13.73
CA ALA A 133 5.80 -3.71 13.31
C ALA A 133 6.12 -2.64 12.26
N SER A 134 5.22 -2.41 11.31
CA SER A 134 5.34 -1.37 10.29
C SER A 134 5.30 0.02 10.92
N LEU A 135 4.27 0.31 11.73
CA LEU A 135 4.11 1.60 12.42
C LEU A 135 5.29 1.92 13.33
N ALA A 136 5.79 0.94 14.09
CA ALA A 136 6.93 1.12 15.00
C ALA A 136 8.23 1.52 14.28
N ARG A 137 8.33 1.27 12.97
CA ARG A 137 9.48 1.62 12.12
C ARG A 137 9.24 2.81 11.22
N GLY A 138 8.12 3.53 11.40
CA GLY A 138 7.76 4.69 10.57
C GLY A 138 7.35 4.32 9.14
N VAL A 139 7.01 3.06 8.88
CA VAL A 139 6.46 2.59 7.61
C VAL A 139 4.94 2.69 7.66
N ALA A 140 4.33 3.25 6.63
CA ALA A 140 2.87 3.37 6.55
C ALA A 140 2.24 2.05 6.07
N PRO A 141 1.56 1.27 6.95
CA PRO A 141 0.87 0.07 6.51
C PRO A 141 -0.45 0.41 5.83
N ILE A 142 -0.79 -0.36 4.82
CA ILE A 142 -2.10 -0.39 4.17
C ILE A 142 -2.60 -1.82 4.27
N LEU A 143 -3.77 -2.00 4.88
CA LEU A 143 -4.31 -3.33 5.12
C LEU A 143 -5.23 -3.75 3.97
N GLY A 144 -5.04 -4.96 3.43
CA GLY A 144 -5.92 -5.57 2.43
C GLY A 144 -6.90 -6.55 3.06
N THR A 145 -8.16 -6.56 2.57
CA THR A 145 -9.09 -7.65 2.90
C THR A 145 -8.77 -8.90 2.06
N ILE A 146 -9.07 -10.08 2.61
CA ILE A 146 -8.92 -11.38 1.94
C ILE A 146 -9.94 -11.47 0.79
N LEU A 147 -9.51 -11.94 -0.37
CA LEU A 147 -10.34 -12.15 -1.54
C LEU A 147 -11.40 -13.25 -1.31
N PRO A 148 -12.48 -13.30 -2.12
CA PRO A 148 -13.38 -14.45 -2.11
C PRO A 148 -12.62 -15.75 -2.41
N ASP A 149 -12.95 -16.79 -1.67
CA ASP A 149 -12.38 -18.13 -1.83
C ASP A 149 -13.49 -19.16 -1.64
N SER A 150 -13.66 -20.05 -2.60
CA SER A 150 -14.68 -21.08 -2.55
C SER A 150 -14.53 -22.05 -1.36
N ARG A 151 -13.35 -22.12 -0.77
CA ARG A 151 -13.04 -22.97 0.40
C ARG A 151 -13.40 -22.32 1.74
N GLY A 152 -13.31 -20.98 1.82
CA GLY A 152 -13.37 -20.26 3.10
C GLY A 152 -14.79 -19.85 3.55
N GLY A 153 -15.74 -19.71 2.64
CA GLY A 153 -17.13 -19.42 2.95
C GLY A 153 -17.34 -18.21 3.89
N LYS A 154 -18.14 -18.41 4.95
CA LYS A 154 -18.44 -17.38 5.95
C LYS A 154 -17.22 -16.90 6.73
N ARG A 155 -16.19 -17.72 6.88
CA ARG A 155 -14.98 -17.37 7.62
C ARG A 155 -14.23 -16.20 6.99
N ILE A 156 -14.24 -16.11 5.64
CA ILE A 156 -13.64 -14.98 4.94
C ILE A 156 -14.36 -13.67 5.28
N THR A 157 -15.68 -13.65 5.27
CA THR A 157 -16.44 -12.43 5.62
C THR A 157 -16.21 -12.02 7.06
N GLN A 158 -16.20 -12.96 8.00
CA GLN A 158 -15.92 -12.70 9.42
C GLN A 158 -14.50 -12.15 9.61
N THR A 159 -13.49 -12.76 8.97
CA THR A 159 -12.12 -12.26 9.02
C THR A 159 -12.01 -10.86 8.42
N ASN A 160 -12.67 -10.61 7.29
CA ASN A 160 -12.64 -9.30 6.64
C ASN A 160 -13.31 -8.22 7.50
N ASP A 161 -14.35 -8.56 8.25
CA ASP A 161 -14.96 -7.61 9.21
C ASP A 161 -13.98 -7.25 10.33
N LEU A 162 -13.25 -8.23 10.88
CA LEU A 162 -12.18 -8.00 11.86
C LEU A 162 -11.03 -7.16 11.28
N LEU A 163 -10.65 -7.38 10.02
CA LEU A 163 -9.61 -6.56 9.36
C LEU A 163 -10.07 -5.12 9.12
N ARG A 164 -11.34 -4.89 8.79
CA ARG A 164 -11.93 -3.54 8.69
C ARG A 164 -11.90 -2.82 10.04
N GLU A 165 -12.29 -3.51 11.11
CA GLU A 165 -12.22 -2.98 12.48
C GLU A 165 -10.77 -2.67 12.89
N LEU A 166 -9.82 -3.53 12.55
CA LEU A 166 -8.40 -3.30 12.80
C LEU A 166 -7.90 -2.03 12.09
N ALA A 167 -8.22 -1.87 10.80
CA ALA A 167 -7.82 -0.70 10.03
C ALA A 167 -8.40 0.59 10.64
N ALA A 168 -9.70 0.58 10.99
CA ALA A 168 -10.36 1.70 11.65
C ALA A 168 -9.72 2.02 13.02
N LYS A 169 -9.49 1.00 13.86
CA LYS A 169 -8.88 1.17 15.18
C LYS A 169 -7.47 1.73 15.14
N LYS A 170 -6.68 1.32 14.14
CA LYS A 170 -5.29 1.78 13.95
C LYS A 170 -5.20 3.07 13.14
N ASN A 171 -6.33 3.58 12.64
CA ASN A 171 -6.41 4.74 11.74
C ASN A 171 -5.46 4.60 10.54
N ILE A 172 -5.50 3.44 9.89
CA ILE A 172 -4.72 3.13 8.68
C ILE A 172 -5.64 2.88 7.49
N PRO A 173 -5.16 3.13 6.25
CA PRO A 173 -5.95 2.84 5.06
C PRO A 173 -6.27 1.36 4.91
N LEU A 174 -7.46 1.09 4.35
CA LEU A 174 -7.93 -0.24 3.99
C LEU A 174 -8.13 -0.34 2.48
N ALA A 175 -7.52 -1.33 1.87
CA ALA A 175 -7.81 -1.78 0.51
C ALA A 175 -8.86 -2.89 0.57
N ASP A 176 -10.15 -2.55 0.41
CA ASP A 176 -11.24 -3.52 0.52
C ASP A 176 -11.42 -4.31 -0.78
N HIS A 177 -10.48 -5.22 -1.04
CA HIS A 177 -10.48 -6.08 -2.21
C HIS A 177 -11.73 -6.96 -2.27
N TYR A 178 -12.15 -7.53 -1.13
CA TYR A 178 -13.32 -8.40 -1.07
C TYR A 178 -14.56 -7.70 -1.65
N THR A 179 -14.86 -6.52 -1.15
CA THR A 179 -16.04 -5.74 -1.61
C THR A 179 -15.90 -5.35 -3.09
N ALA A 180 -14.69 -5.05 -3.55
CA ALA A 180 -14.44 -4.63 -4.93
C ALA A 180 -14.64 -5.74 -5.96
N VAL A 181 -14.51 -7.03 -5.57
CA VAL A 181 -14.50 -8.15 -6.53
C VAL A 181 -15.56 -9.22 -6.28
N LYS A 182 -16.20 -9.27 -5.09
CA LYS A 182 -17.08 -10.38 -4.68
C LYS A 182 -18.20 -10.69 -5.66
N ASP A 183 -18.81 -9.67 -6.25
CA ASP A 183 -19.98 -9.82 -7.13
C ASP A 183 -19.58 -10.32 -8.54
N ASN A 184 -18.33 -10.15 -8.93
CA ASN A 184 -17.78 -10.55 -10.24
C ASN A 184 -16.62 -11.54 -10.13
N TRP A 185 -16.41 -12.16 -8.96
CA TRP A 185 -15.25 -12.98 -8.67
C TRP A 185 -15.05 -14.13 -9.67
N SER A 186 -16.12 -14.74 -10.14
CA SER A 186 -16.06 -15.83 -11.12
C SER A 186 -15.36 -15.45 -12.43
N SER A 187 -15.41 -14.17 -12.83
CA SER A 187 -14.72 -13.67 -14.02
C SER A 187 -13.32 -13.12 -13.73
N LEU A 188 -12.97 -12.91 -12.45
CA LEU A 188 -11.71 -12.32 -12.00
C LEU A 188 -10.74 -13.34 -11.40
N THR A 189 -11.17 -14.59 -11.25
CA THR A 189 -10.35 -15.67 -10.72
C THR A 189 -9.96 -16.69 -11.79
N ALA A 190 -8.83 -17.37 -11.59
CA ALA A 190 -8.37 -18.45 -12.45
C ALA A 190 -8.83 -19.84 -11.96
N ASP A 191 -8.96 -19.99 -10.63
CA ASP A 191 -9.23 -21.30 -9.99
C ASP A 191 -10.19 -21.22 -8.79
N GLY A 192 -10.85 -20.08 -8.59
CA GLY A 192 -11.73 -19.81 -7.45
C GLY A 192 -11.02 -19.24 -6.22
N LEU A 193 -9.69 -19.17 -6.24
CA LEU A 193 -8.83 -18.65 -5.17
C LEU A 193 -7.90 -17.54 -5.67
N HIS A 194 -7.13 -17.85 -6.73
CA HIS A 194 -6.12 -16.93 -7.25
C HIS A 194 -6.71 -16.04 -8.35
N PRO A 195 -6.42 -14.74 -8.34
CA PRO A 195 -6.85 -13.84 -9.41
C PRO A 195 -6.27 -14.26 -10.77
N ASN A 196 -7.03 -14.06 -11.83
CA ASN A 196 -6.49 -14.00 -13.19
C ASN A 196 -5.94 -12.60 -13.48
N SER A 197 -5.46 -12.34 -14.70
CA SER A 197 -4.88 -11.04 -15.06
C SER A 197 -5.85 -9.86 -14.83
N ALA A 198 -7.15 -10.03 -15.09
CA ALA A 198 -8.15 -8.99 -14.84
C ALA A 198 -8.38 -8.77 -13.33
N GLY A 199 -8.36 -9.86 -12.54
CA GLY A 199 -8.44 -9.80 -11.09
C GLY A 199 -7.25 -9.05 -10.49
N TYR A 200 -6.04 -9.32 -10.93
CA TYR A 200 -4.84 -8.62 -10.49
C TYR A 200 -4.85 -7.13 -10.88
N ALA A 201 -5.31 -6.81 -12.08
CA ALA A 201 -5.50 -5.41 -12.49
C ALA A 201 -6.49 -4.69 -11.55
N LYS A 202 -7.60 -5.36 -11.21
CA LYS A 202 -8.59 -4.81 -10.25
C LYS A 202 -8.00 -4.61 -8.86
N MET A 203 -7.21 -5.55 -8.37
CA MET A 203 -6.51 -5.40 -7.09
C MET A 203 -5.56 -4.21 -7.08
N ALA A 204 -4.81 -4.00 -8.18
CA ALA A 204 -3.92 -2.85 -8.31
C ALA A 204 -4.67 -1.51 -8.20
N GLU A 205 -5.87 -1.41 -8.80
CA GLU A 205 -6.73 -0.22 -8.65
C GLU A 205 -7.13 0.01 -7.18
N VAL A 206 -7.55 -1.05 -6.47
CA VAL A 206 -7.98 -0.96 -5.07
C VAL A 206 -6.82 -0.56 -4.17
N TRP A 207 -5.62 -1.13 -4.35
CA TRP A 207 -4.42 -0.70 -3.65
C TRP A 207 -4.08 0.76 -3.93
N PHE A 208 -4.10 1.17 -5.19
CA PHE A 208 -3.81 2.54 -5.59
C PHE A 208 -4.79 3.54 -4.97
N ASP A 209 -6.09 3.21 -4.93
CA ASP A 209 -7.11 4.05 -4.30
C ASP A 209 -6.89 4.19 -2.79
N ALA A 210 -6.55 3.10 -2.10
CA ALA A 210 -6.20 3.14 -0.68
C ALA A 210 -4.96 4.01 -0.41
N MET A 211 -3.94 3.96 -1.28
CA MET A 211 -2.74 4.79 -1.17
C MET A 211 -3.02 6.28 -1.33
N LYS A 212 -4.02 6.67 -2.11
CA LYS A 212 -4.40 8.09 -2.28
C LYS A 212 -4.91 8.72 -0.98
N THR A 213 -5.54 7.94 -0.12
CA THR A 213 -6.09 8.46 1.14
C THR A 213 -5.01 8.98 2.09
N ILE A 214 -3.81 8.40 2.04
CA ILE A 214 -2.68 8.82 2.90
C ILE A 214 -2.17 10.21 2.49
N ASP A 215 -2.12 10.49 1.20
CA ASP A 215 -1.58 11.76 0.69
C ASP A 215 -2.55 12.93 0.90
N LEU A 216 -3.83 12.65 1.10
CA LEU A 216 -4.85 13.67 1.37
C LEU A 216 -4.92 14.07 2.86
N THR A 217 -4.43 13.22 3.76
CA THR A 217 -4.49 13.46 5.21
C THR A 217 -3.84 14.77 5.64
N PRO A 218 -2.64 15.16 5.17
CA PRO A 218 -2.03 16.43 5.53
C PRO A 218 -2.84 17.65 5.04
N ILE A 219 -3.47 17.55 3.87
CA ILE A 219 -4.29 18.62 3.28
C ILE A 219 -5.58 18.77 4.07
N LEU A 220 -6.20 17.66 4.45
CA LEU A 220 -7.44 17.66 5.24
C LEU A 220 -7.21 18.20 6.65
N MET A 221 -6.10 17.85 7.30
CA MET A 221 -5.71 18.40 8.60
C MET A 221 -5.52 19.92 8.54
N LEU A 222 -4.87 20.43 7.49
CA LEU A 222 -4.66 21.86 7.30
C LEU A 222 -5.99 22.64 7.14
N LEU A 223 -7.02 22.02 6.57
CA LEU A 223 -8.35 22.63 6.37
C LEU A 223 -9.27 22.53 7.60
N LEU A 224 -8.93 21.69 8.58
CA LEU A 224 -9.71 21.53 9.80
C LEU A 224 -9.18 22.37 10.98
N ASP A 225 -7.98 22.96 10.83
CA ASP A 225 -7.35 23.84 11.81
C ASP A 225 -7.70 25.34 11.58
N GLU A 226 -8.59 25.64 10.60
CA GLU A 226 -9.19 26.96 10.36
C GLU A 226 -10.62 27.04 10.96
#